data_f11f12524f6d51636cd7a18fea6dce78
#
_entry.id   f11f12524f6d51636cd7a18fea6dce78
#
_cell.length_a   1.000
_cell.length_b   1.000
_cell.length_c   1.000
_cell.angle_alpha   90.00
_cell.angle_beta   90.00
_cell.angle_gamma   90.00
#
_symmetry.space_group_name_H-M   'P 1'
#
loop_
_entity.id
_entity.type
_entity.pdbx_description
1 polymer ?
#
loop_
_entity_poly.entity_id
_entity_poly.type
_entity_poly.pdbx_seq_one_letter_code
_entity_poly.pdbx_strand_id
1 'polypeptide(L)'
;AILSQDSATFVRFTSLNVLPGYLFMGKILEVINKYQINVISMASSNVSISMMLTASRDTLRIIQRELHKYAEMVMDENMSVIHIIGSLHWERTQVESHIMDTIKDIPVSLISYGGSDHCFTLSVHTTDKNRLISSLSRQFFERQCAA
;
A
#
# COMPACT_ATOMS: atom_id res chain seq x y z
N ALA A 1 7.24 -16.68 0.58
CA ALA A 1 5.80 -16.84 0.81
C ALA A 1 5.04 -15.63 0.28
N ILE A 2 3.82 -15.87 -0.19
CA ILE A 2 2.91 -14.81 -0.61
C ILE A 2 1.70 -14.86 0.33
N LEU A 3 1.44 -13.73 1.01
CA LEU A 3 0.29 -13.57 1.88
C LEU A 3 -0.63 -12.51 1.29
N SER A 4 -1.93 -12.65 1.51
CA SER A 4 -2.90 -11.65 1.07
C SER A 4 -3.86 -11.28 2.18
N GLN A 5 -4.31 -10.03 2.14
CA GLN A 5 -5.32 -9.50 3.05
C GLN A 5 -6.37 -8.76 2.22
N ASP A 6 -7.62 -9.19 2.35
CA ASP A 6 -8.76 -8.59 1.65
C ASP A 6 -9.45 -7.53 2.49
N SER A 7 -10.47 -6.90 1.90
CA SER A 7 -11.32 -5.90 2.56
C SER A 7 -10.55 -4.70 3.08
N ALA A 8 -9.50 -4.33 2.38
CA ALA A 8 -8.74 -3.12 2.68
C ALA A 8 -9.28 -1.93 1.89
N THR A 9 -8.98 -0.74 2.39
CA THR A 9 -9.33 0.53 1.74
C THR A 9 -8.06 1.30 1.43
N PHE A 10 -7.93 1.73 0.19
CA PHE A 10 -6.88 2.66 -0.20
C PHE A 10 -7.35 4.08 0.10
N VAL A 11 -6.50 4.86 0.75
CA VAL A 11 -6.78 6.27 1.07
C VAL A 11 -5.55 7.09 0.69
N ARG A 12 -5.76 8.19 -0.02
CA ARG A 12 -4.71 9.16 -0.30
C ARG A 12 -5.10 10.51 0.24
N PHE A 13 -4.22 11.09 1.03
CA PHE A 13 -4.32 12.47 1.50
C PHE A 13 -3.34 13.34 0.72
N THR A 14 -3.85 14.34 0.02
CA THR A 14 -3.02 15.30 -0.71
C THR A 14 -3.07 16.64 -0.01
N SER A 15 -1.91 17.21 0.27
CA SER A 15 -1.79 18.48 0.98
C SER A 15 -2.44 19.64 0.23
N LEU A 16 -3.17 20.49 0.94
CA LEU A 16 -3.70 21.75 0.41
C LEU A 16 -2.70 22.91 0.61
N ASN A 17 -1.46 22.61 0.97
CA ASN A 17 -0.39 23.57 1.22
C ASN A 17 -0.67 24.57 2.36
N VAL A 18 -1.55 24.20 3.30
CA VAL A 18 -1.81 24.98 4.52
C VAL A 18 -0.69 24.80 5.54
N LEU A 19 -0.08 23.60 5.57
CA LEU A 19 1.01 23.24 6.47
C LEU A 19 2.25 22.83 5.66
N PRO A 20 3.49 23.11 6.18
CA PRO A 20 4.70 22.52 5.63
C PRO A 20 4.64 20.99 5.63
N GLY A 21 5.39 20.35 4.73
CA GLY A 21 5.31 18.92 4.50
C GLY A 21 5.42 18.05 5.76
N TYR A 22 6.36 18.38 6.65
CA TYR A 22 6.53 17.61 7.89
C TYR A 22 5.37 17.82 8.89
N LEU A 23 4.77 19.00 8.94
CA LEU A 23 3.61 19.27 9.77
C LEU A 23 2.36 18.64 9.18
N PHE A 24 2.21 18.65 7.87
CA PHE A 24 1.12 17.97 7.18
C PHE A 24 1.14 16.49 7.49
N MET A 25 2.30 15.85 7.35
CA MET A 25 2.47 14.42 7.65
C MET A 25 2.14 14.10 9.11
N GLY A 26 2.64 14.93 10.03
CA GLY A 26 2.34 14.80 11.46
C GLY A 26 0.85 14.93 11.77
N LYS A 27 0.16 15.86 11.11
CA LYS A 27 -1.28 16.05 11.28
C LYS A 27 -2.09 14.85 10.80
N ILE A 28 -1.75 14.29 9.65
CA ILE A 28 -2.41 13.10 9.13
C ILE A 28 -2.22 11.92 10.09
N LEU A 29 -0.98 11.67 10.52
CA LEU A 29 -0.68 10.56 11.42
C LEU A 29 -1.29 10.74 12.82
N GLU A 30 -1.39 11.98 13.32
CA GLU A 30 -2.08 12.29 14.56
C GLU A 30 -3.54 11.86 14.51
N VAL A 31 -4.25 12.19 13.44
CA VAL A 31 -5.66 11.86 13.27
C VAL A 31 -5.85 10.35 13.08
N ILE A 32 -5.01 9.71 12.29
CA ILE A 32 -5.03 8.26 12.12
C ILE A 32 -4.83 7.55 13.46
N ASN A 33 -3.90 8.02 14.28
CA ASN A 33 -3.66 7.46 15.62
C ASN A 33 -4.81 7.73 16.58
N LYS A 34 -5.42 8.90 16.51
CA LYS A 34 -6.58 9.28 17.35
C LYS A 34 -7.74 8.30 17.21
N TYR A 35 -8.02 7.86 15.99
CA TYR A 35 -9.10 6.91 15.70
C TYR A 35 -8.64 5.45 15.70
N GLN A 36 -7.39 5.19 16.09
CA GLN A 36 -6.81 3.85 16.19
C GLN A 36 -6.98 3.02 14.91
N ILE A 37 -6.71 3.66 13.77
CA ILE A 37 -6.83 3.03 12.47
C ILE A 37 -5.68 2.04 12.28
N ASN A 38 -6.01 0.83 11.82
CA ASN A 38 -5.01 -0.16 11.44
C ASN A 38 -4.47 0.16 10.04
N VAL A 39 -3.24 0.64 9.97
CA VAL A 39 -2.55 0.91 8.71
C VAL A 39 -1.72 -0.33 8.32
N ILE A 40 -2.02 -0.88 7.15
CA ILE A 40 -1.34 -2.08 6.64
C ILE A 40 -0.05 -1.70 5.93
N SER A 41 -0.10 -0.65 5.13
CA SER A 41 1.02 -0.19 4.32
C SER A 41 0.87 1.31 4.03
N MET A 42 1.98 1.98 3.80
CA MET A 42 2.00 3.42 3.57
C MET A 42 3.12 3.79 2.61
N ALA A 43 2.84 4.75 1.75
CA ALA A 43 3.84 5.40 0.92
C ALA A 43 3.60 6.91 0.96
N SER A 44 4.65 7.70 1.04
CA SER A 44 4.51 9.15 1.22
C SER A 44 5.51 9.94 0.39
N SER A 45 5.10 11.16 0.09
CA SER A 45 5.95 12.23 -0.40
C SER A 45 5.80 13.44 0.52
N ASN A 46 6.44 14.55 0.17
CA ASN A 46 6.28 15.79 0.94
C ASN A 46 4.90 16.46 0.78
N VAL A 47 4.10 16.01 -0.20
CA VAL A 47 2.80 16.62 -0.51
C VAL A 47 1.63 15.65 -0.40
N SER A 48 1.89 14.36 -0.23
CA SER A 48 0.82 13.36 -0.15
C SER A 48 1.22 12.14 0.66
N ILE A 49 0.23 11.50 1.25
CA ILE A 49 0.39 10.22 1.94
C ILE A 49 -0.70 9.27 1.41
N SER A 50 -0.27 8.11 0.93
CA SER A 50 -1.16 7.03 0.52
C SER A 50 -1.06 5.89 1.53
N MET A 51 -2.20 5.35 1.93
CA MET A 51 -2.27 4.27 2.92
C MET A 51 -3.21 3.17 2.46
N MET A 52 -2.84 1.95 2.77
CA MET A 52 -3.78 0.82 2.82
C MET A 52 -4.16 0.60 4.26
N LEU A 53 -5.45 0.63 4.54
CA LEU A 53 -5.93 0.55 5.92
C LEU A 53 -7.24 -0.22 6.02
N THR A 54 -7.59 -0.57 7.24
CA THR A 54 -8.87 -1.19 7.57
C THR A 54 -9.63 -0.24 8.49
N ALA A 55 -10.76 0.29 8.00
CA ALA A 55 -11.62 1.17 8.77
C ALA A 55 -13.04 1.15 8.21
N SER A 56 -14.03 1.47 9.05
CA SER A 56 -15.41 1.62 8.60
C SER A 56 -15.57 2.90 7.78
N ARG A 57 -16.58 2.91 6.91
CA ARG A 57 -16.92 4.12 6.14
C ARG A 57 -17.23 5.32 7.05
N ASP A 58 -17.91 5.09 8.17
CA ASP A 58 -18.26 6.14 9.10
C ASP A 58 -17.02 6.78 9.72
N THR A 59 -16.04 5.97 10.13
CA THR A 59 -14.78 6.47 10.65
C THR A 59 -14.02 7.26 9.59
N LEU A 60 -13.98 6.79 8.35
CA LEU A 60 -13.31 7.48 7.25
C LEU A 60 -13.96 8.83 6.92
N ARG A 61 -15.29 8.91 7.01
CA ARG A 61 -16.01 10.19 6.85
C ARG A 61 -15.67 11.18 7.96
N ILE A 62 -15.56 10.73 9.19
CA ILE A 62 -15.15 11.55 10.32
C ILE A 62 -13.74 12.10 10.10
N ILE A 63 -12.83 11.25 9.70
CA ILE A 63 -11.44 11.64 9.37
C ILE A 63 -11.41 12.66 8.24
N GLN A 64 -12.18 12.45 7.20
CA GLN A 64 -12.28 13.38 6.08
C GLN A 64 -12.74 14.77 6.53
N ARG A 65 -13.76 14.84 7.38
CA ARG A 65 -14.24 16.11 7.93
C ARG A 65 -13.20 16.79 8.80
N GLU A 66 -12.48 16.03 9.60
CA GLU A 66 -11.46 16.56 10.50
C GLU A 66 -10.25 17.11 9.74
N LEU A 67 -9.92 16.51 8.61
CA LEU A 67 -8.74 16.85 7.81
C LEU A 67 -9.04 17.75 6.60
N HIS A 68 -10.29 18.08 6.31
CA HIS A 68 -10.64 18.76 5.07
C HIS A 68 -9.96 20.12 4.88
N LYS A 69 -9.55 20.79 5.95
CA LYS A 69 -8.83 22.06 5.90
C LYS A 69 -7.38 21.89 5.45
N TYR A 70 -6.82 20.72 5.64
CA TYR A 70 -5.40 20.44 5.43
C TYR A 70 -5.14 19.57 4.22
N ALA A 71 -6.09 18.71 3.87
CA ALA A 71 -5.90 17.69 2.86
C ALA A 71 -7.16 17.42 2.05
N GLU A 72 -6.95 17.10 0.78
CA GLU A 72 -7.94 16.42 -0.05
C GLU A 72 -7.78 14.91 0.18
N MET A 73 -8.89 14.19 0.36
CA MET A 73 -8.90 12.77 0.63
C MET A 73 -9.61 12.00 -0.50
N VAL A 74 -8.90 11.03 -1.06
CA VAL A 74 -9.44 10.10 -2.06
C VAL A 74 -9.47 8.70 -1.44
N MET A 75 -10.56 7.98 -1.67
CA MET A 75 -10.75 6.62 -1.15
C MET A 75 -11.09 5.65 -2.28
N ASP A 76 -10.59 4.43 -2.17
CA ASP A 76 -10.94 3.33 -3.05
C ASP A 76 -11.10 2.07 -2.20
N GLU A 77 -12.30 1.53 -2.16
CA GLU A 77 -12.65 0.33 -1.40
C GLU A 77 -12.43 -0.94 -2.22
N ASN A 78 -12.67 -2.10 -1.61
CA ASN A 78 -12.52 -3.42 -2.24
C ASN A 78 -11.10 -3.66 -2.77
N MET A 79 -10.14 -3.30 -1.95
CA MET A 79 -8.73 -3.49 -2.23
C MET A 79 -8.20 -4.72 -1.51
N SER A 80 -7.16 -5.29 -2.08
CA SER A 80 -6.39 -6.37 -1.46
C SER A 80 -4.93 -5.98 -1.37
N VAL A 81 -4.31 -6.35 -0.26
CA VAL A 81 -2.88 -6.15 -0.02
C VAL A 81 -2.17 -7.48 -0.17
N ILE A 82 -1.13 -7.50 -0.97
CA ILE A 82 -0.33 -8.68 -1.24
C ILE A 82 1.08 -8.46 -0.66
N HIS A 83 1.49 -9.34 0.24
CA HIS A 83 2.82 -9.33 0.82
C HIS A 83 3.66 -10.43 0.22
N ILE A 84 4.76 -10.07 -0.39
CA ILE A 84 5.78 -11.01 -0.84
C ILE A 84 6.86 -11.05 0.24
N ILE A 85 6.98 -12.19 0.90
CA ILE A 85 7.86 -12.37 2.04
C ILE A 85 8.99 -13.32 1.67
N GLY A 86 10.22 -12.89 1.94
CA GLY A 86 11.41 -13.68 1.63
C GLY A 86 12.67 -12.89 1.94
N SER A 87 13.79 -13.34 1.39
CA SER A 87 15.08 -12.65 1.49
C SER A 87 15.18 -11.65 0.34
N LEU A 88 14.64 -10.43 0.56
CA LEU A 88 14.51 -9.37 -0.44
C LEU A 88 15.53 -8.26 -0.18
N HIS A 89 16.83 -8.62 -0.16
CA HIS A 89 17.89 -7.64 0.06
C HIS A 89 17.93 -6.64 -1.11
N TRP A 90 17.94 -5.36 -0.78
CA TRP A 90 17.95 -4.27 -1.77
C TRP A 90 19.13 -4.33 -2.73
N GLU A 91 20.23 -4.97 -2.34
CA GLU A 91 21.38 -5.20 -3.19
C GLU A 91 21.12 -6.22 -4.32
N ARG A 92 20.06 -7.02 -4.20
CA ARG A 92 19.66 -8.00 -5.21
C ARG A 92 18.71 -7.37 -6.21
N THR A 93 19.23 -6.62 -7.15
CA THR A 93 18.47 -5.86 -8.16
C THR A 93 17.54 -6.72 -9.02
N GLN A 94 17.80 -8.01 -9.14
CA GLN A 94 16.98 -8.90 -9.96
C GLN A 94 15.59 -9.15 -9.37
N VAL A 95 15.44 -9.11 -8.04
CA VAL A 95 14.15 -9.36 -7.38
C VAL A 95 13.13 -8.29 -7.75
N GLU A 96 13.52 -7.03 -7.65
CA GLU A 96 12.66 -5.90 -7.99
C GLU A 96 12.23 -5.94 -9.45
N SER A 97 13.17 -6.18 -10.34
CA SER A 97 12.92 -6.28 -11.78
C SER A 97 11.92 -7.40 -12.10
N HIS A 98 12.09 -8.58 -11.50
CA HIS A 98 11.18 -9.70 -11.67
C HIS A 98 9.77 -9.40 -11.18
N ILE A 99 9.64 -8.75 -10.01
CA ILE A 99 8.35 -8.35 -9.48
C ILE A 99 7.67 -7.36 -10.42
N MET A 100 8.37 -6.32 -10.83
CA MET A 100 7.82 -5.28 -11.70
C MET A 100 7.42 -5.82 -13.07
N ASP A 101 8.20 -6.71 -13.65
CA ASP A 101 7.85 -7.38 -14.91
C ASP A 101 6.59 -8.25 -14.77
N THR A 102 6.44 -8.91 -13.65
CA THR A 102 5.29 -9.79 -13.38
C THR A 102 3.99 -9.01 -13.25
N ILE A 103 4.04 -7.82 -12.67
CA ILE A 103 2.86 -7.00 -12.37
C ILE A 103 2.55 -5.94 -13.43
N LYS A 104 3.31 -5.87 -14.52
CA LYS A 104 3.21 -4.80 -15.53
C LYS A 104 1.83 -4.59 -16.14
N ASP A 105 1.00 -5.65 -16.18
CA ASP A 105 -0.34 -5.61 -16.77
C ASP A 105 -1.45 -5.48 -15.71
N ILE A 106 -1.10 -5.28 -14.45
CA ILE A 106 -2.04 -5.20 -13.33
C ILE A 106 -1.94 -3.81 -12.70
N PRO A 107 -3.05 -3.05 -12.60
CA PRO A 107 -3.03 -1.76 -11.92
C PRO A 107 -2.70 -1.93 -10.44
N VAL A 108 -1.65 -1.26 -9.98
CA VAL A 108 -1.20 -1.28 -8.60
C VAL A 108 -1.35 0.11 -8.01
N SER A 109 -2.09 0.22 -6.90
CA SER A 109 -2.38 1.51 -6.27
C SER A 109 -1.26 1.98 -5.34
N LEU A 110 -0.52 1.04 -4.75
CA LEU A 110 0.54 1.35 -3.80
C LEU A 110 1.57 0.23 -3.79
N ILE A 111 2.84 0.62 -3.74
CA ILE A 111 3.97 -0.28 -3.55
C ILE A 111 4.74 0.21 -2.33
N SER A 112 4.99 -0.69 -1.38
CA SER A 112 5.84 -0.41 -0.23
C SER A 112 7.01 -1.38 -0.22
N TYR A 113 8.21 -0.83 -0.33
CA TYR A 113 9.46 -1.58 -0.38
C TYR A 113 10.57 -0.76 0.27
N GLY A 114 11.49 -1.44 0.92
CA GLY A 114 12.63 -0.78 1.58
C GLY A 114 12.44 -0.54 3.08
N GLY A 115 11.24 -0.74 3.61
CA GLY A 115 11.01 -0.70 5.06
C GLY A 115 11.51 -1.96 5.78
N SER A 116 11.76 -3.03 5.03
CA SER A 116 12.27 -4.31 5.53
C SER A 116 12.98 -5.04 4.40
N ASP A 117 14.00 -5.80 4.72
CA ASP A 117 14.69 -6.68 3.76
C ASP A 117 13.89 -7.95 3.45
N HIS A 118 12.73 -8.12 4.07
CA HIS A 118 11.97 -9.37 4.02
C HIS A 118 10.57 -9.24 3.44
N CYS A 119 10.13 -8.03 3.12
CA CYS A 119 8.76 -7.82 2.67
C CYS A 119 8.67 -6.79 1.54
N PHE A 120 7.95 -7.18 0.49
CA PHE A 120 7.53 -6.30 -0.60
C PHE A 120 6.00 -6.31 -0.63
N THR A 121 5.38 -5.16 -0.50
CA THR A 121 3.93 -5.04 -0.37
C THR A 121 3.32 -4.35 -1.59
N LEU A 122 2.29 -4.95 -2.16
CA LEU A 122 1.54 -4.44 -3.29
C LEU A 122 0.08 -4.30 -2.92
N SER A 123 -0.58 -3.28 -3.47
CA SER A 123 -2.01 -3.07 -3.27
C SER A 123 -2.72 -3.01 -4.61
N VAL A 124 -3.72 -3.87 -4.79
CA VAL A 124 -4.48 -4.02 -6.04
C VAL A 124 -5.96 -4.09 -5.73
N HIS A 125 -6.80 -3.92 -6.75
CA HIS A 125 -8.22 -4.24 -6.61
C HIS A 125 -8.40 -5.72 -6.34
N THR A 126 -9.36 -6.06 -5.48
CA THR A 126 -9.63 -7.46 -5.12
C THR A 126 -9.92 -8.33 -6.34
N THR A 127 -10.50 -7.75 -7.39
CA THR A 127 -10.74 -8.45 -8.66
C THR A 127 -9.47 -8.91 -9.35
N ASP A 128 -8.35 -8.25 -9.12
CA ASP A 128 -7.05 -8.58 -9.72
C ASP A 128 -6.18 -9.47 -8.83
N LYS A 129 -6.59 -9.72 -7.59
CA LYS A 129 -5.80 -10.43 -6.59
C LYS A 129 -5.35 -11.81 -7.05
N ASN A 130 -6.29 -12.63 -7.51
CA ASN A 130 -5.99 -14.02 -7.90
C ASN A 130 -5.05 -14.07 -9.10
N ARG A 131 -5.24 -13.19 -10.07
CA ARG A 131 -4.36 -13.07 -11.22
C ARG A 131 -2.94 -12.70 -10.82
N LEU A 132 -2.82 -11.75 -9.91
CA LEU A 132 -1.53 -11.31 -9.39
C LEU A 132 -0.82 -12.42 -8.62
N ILE A 133 -1.52 -13.07 -7.70
CA ILE A 133 -0.93 -14.18 -6.91
C ILE A 133 -0.48 -15.32 -7.81
N SER A 134 -1.29 -15.69 -8.80
CA SER A 134 -0.93 -16.73 -9.76
C SER A 134 0.32 -16.37 -10.55
N SER A 135 0.41 -15.13 -11.01
CA SER A 135 1.59 -14.65 -11.77
C SER A 135 2.84 -14.64 -10.92
N LEU A 136 2.75 -14.14 -9.68
CA LEU A 136 3.87 -14.11 -8.75
C LEU A 136 4.32 -15.52 -8.35
N SER A 137 3.39 -16.42 -8.05
CA SER A 137 3.69 -17.80 -7.69
C SER A 137 4.43 -18.52 -8.82
N ARG A 138 3.98 -18.32 -10.05
CA ARG A 138 4.62 -18.90 -11.23
C ARG A 138 6.05 -18.40 -11.42
N GLN A 139 6.29 -17.11 -11.20
CA GLN A 139 7.60 -16.51 -11.37
C GLN A 139 8.58 -16.88 -10.25
N PHE A 140 8.12 -16.93 -9.01
CA PHE A 140 9.02 -17.06 -7.85
C PHE A 140 9.11 -18.46 -7.28
N PHE A 141 8.07 -19.29 -7.44
CA PHE A 141 8.04 -20.62 -6.82
C PHE A 141 8.11 -21.76 -7.81
N GLU A 142 7.49 -21.66 -8.98
CA GLU A 142 7.51 -22.74 -9.98
C GLU A 142 8.87 -22.84 -10.69
N ARG A 143 9.57 -21.73 -10.89
CA ARG A 143 10.91 -21.74 -11.51
C ARG A 143 11.99 -22.34 -10.60
N GLN A 144 11.82 -22.28 -9.31
CA GLN A 144 12.76 -22.91 -8.37
C GLN A 144 12.64 -24.43 -8.36
N CYS A 145 11.47 -24.97 -8.71
CA CYS A 145 11.26 -26.40 -8.82
C CYS A 145 11.75 -26.99 -10.15
N ALA A 146 11.97 -26.16 -11.17
CA ALA A 146 12.41 -26.57 -12.50
C ALA A 146 13.95 -26.52 -12.69
N ALA A 147 14.64 -26.05 -11.72
CA ALA A 147 16.10 -26.02 -11.66
C ALA A 147 16.58 -27.11 -10.71
#